data_dace1e02b5e49d485c0e366ac44f1ee5
#
_entry.id   dace1e02b5e49d485c0e366ac44f1ee5
#
_cell.length_a   1.000
_cell.length_b   1.000
_cell.length_c   1.000
_cell.angle_alpha   90.00
_cell.angle_beta   90.00
_cell.angle_gamma   90.00
#
_symmetry.space_group_name_H-M   'P 1'
#
loop_
_entity.id
_entity.type
_entity.pdbx_description
1 polymer ?
#
loop_
_entity_poly.entity_id
_entity_poly.type
_entity_poly.pdbx_seq_one_letter_code
_entity_poly.pdbx_strand_id
1 'polypeptide(L)'
;MAWTEARETKKEEIEAKLKSIGGDMLKIEYLENCLKKPIIFDVRKFVYLKLAELYEARGMFNESAKHVDGAAEISITFRDKMELYMRTAKLLIKHGSYYDADTQFEKALTCANSKEKEQLKKTYKEYYLERAKEFESLKKMNNAIKVYEKLLMHRFVSDEEKKEINPKLAVLYGKVGKIREAMQLEKK
;
A
#
# COMPACT_ATOMS: atom_id res chain seq x y z
N MET A 1 -3.10 -2.03 -36.76
CA MET A 1 -1.95 -1.53 -35.96
C MET A 1 -2.27 -1.80 -34.50
N ALA A 2 -1.40 -2.52 -33.79
CA ALA A 2 -1.62 -2.79 -32.38
C ALA A 2 -1.40 -1.49 -31.58
N TRP A 3 -2.47 -0.95 -31.01
CA TRP A 3 -2.44 0.28 -30.18
C TRP A 3 -1.49 0.19 -28.99
N THR A 4 -1.12 -1.02 -28.60
CA THR A 4 -0.28 -1.37 -27.46
C THR A 4 1.19 -1.60 -27.83
N GLU A 5 1.57 -1.47 -29.13
CA GLU A 5 2.97 -1.58 -29.52
C GLU A 5 3.76 -0.38 -28.97
N ALA A 6 4.72 -0.67 -28.09
CA ALA A 6 5.58 0.34 -27.51
C ALA A 6 6.79 0.61 -28.41
N ARG A 7 6.92 1.84 -28.89
CA ARG A 7 8.08 2.33 -29.68
C ARG A 7 8.78 3.46 -28.97
N GLU A 8 8.07 4.12 -28.07
CA GLU A 8 8.49 5.29 -27.34
C GLU A 8 9.52 4.91 -26.26
N THR A 9 10.55 5.74 -26.12
CA THR A 9 11.63 5.54 -25.14
C THR A 9 11.80 6.73 -24.19
N LYS A 10 11.10 7.84 -24.45
CA LYS A 10 11.11 9.04 -23.62
C LYS A 10 9.79 9.20 -22.89
N LYS A 11 9.87 9.82 -21.72
CA LYS A 11 8.72 10.06 -20.84
C LYS A 11 7.60 10.85 -21.53
N GLU A 12 7.96 11.92 -22.22
CA GLU A 12 7.03 12.84 -22.90
C GLU A 12 6.27 12.12 -24.02
N GLU A 13 6.98 11.26 -24.76
CA GLU A 13 6.40 10.45 -25.84
C GLU A 13 5.40 9.42 -25.29
N ILE A 14 5.76 8.74 -24.17
CA ILE A 14 4.90 7.80 -23.49
C ILE A 14 3.66 8.50 -22.94
N GLU A 15 3.81 9.68 -22.32
CA GLU A 15 2.67 10.46 -21.82
C GLU A 15 1.72 10.88 -22.96
N ALA A 16 2.27 11.35 -24.09
CA ALA A 16 1.48 11.72 -25.26
C ALA A 16 0.72 10.50 -25.80
N LYS A 17 1.37 9.33 -25.89
CA LYS A 17 0.74 8.11 -26.33
C LYS A 17 -0.37 7.67 -25.40
N LEU A 18 -0.16 7.71 -24.07
CA LEU A 18 -1.18 7.37 -23.08
C LEU A 18 -2.45 8.21 -23.20
N LYS A 19 -2.32 9.50 -23.58
CA LYS A 19 -3.49 10.35 -23.84
C LYS A 19 -4.30 9.94 -25.06
N SER A 20 -3.66 9.32 -26.05
CA SER A 20 -4.31 8.84 -27.28
C SER A 20 -4.94 7.45 -27.13
N ILE A 21 -4.57 6.68 -26.10
CA ILE A 21 -5.11 5.34 -25.85
C ILE A 21 -6.42 5.47 -25.07
N GLY A 22 -7.50 4.92 -25.62
CA GLY A 22 -8.79 4.83 -24.94
C GLY A 22 -8.87 3.59 -24.05
N GLY A 23 -9.20 3.80 -22.77
CA GLY A 23 -9.42 2.72 -21.80
C GLY A 23 -8.18 2.25 -21.06
N ASP A 24 -8.36 1.98 -19.75
CA ASP A 24 -7.25 1.70 -18.84
C ASP A 24 -6.54 0.38 -19.14
N MET A 25 -7.26 -0.65 -19.60
CA MET A 25 -6.64 -1.94 -19.91
C MET A 25 -5.63 -1.83 -21.05
N LEU A 26 -5.95 -1.08 -22.11
CA LEU A 26 -5.03 -0.84 -23.22
C LEU A 26 -3.83 0.02 -22.79
N LYS A 27 -4.02 0.96 -21.87
CA LYS A 27 -2.93 1.74 -21.29
C LYS A 27 -2.00 0.84 -20.46
N ILE A 28 -2.57 -0.06 -19.66
CA ILE A 28 -1.79 -1.04 -18.86
C ILE A 28 -0.96 -1.91 -19.81
N GLU A 29 -1.58 -2.53 -20.79
CA GLU A 29 -0.88 -3.39 -21.77
C GLU A 29 0.24 -2.63 -22.50
N TYR A 30 -0.02 -1.39 -22.92
CA TYR A 30 0.99 -0.53 -23.54
C TYR A 30 2.18 -0.27 -22.59
N LEU A 31 1.92 0.09 -21.35
CA LEU A 31 2.97 0.37 -20.36
C LEU A 31 3.76 -0.90 -19.98
N GLU A 32 3.11 -2.05 -19.88
CA GLU A 32 3.80 -3.34 -19.68
C GLU A 32 4.72 -3.66 -20.87
N ASN A 33 4.30 -3.35 -22.10
CA ASN A 33 5.13 -3.48 -23.26
C ASN A 33 6.32 -2.48 -23.25
N CYS A 34 6.14 -1.28 -22.71
CA CYS A 34 7.25 -0.35 -22.49
C CYS A 34 8.32 -0.93 -21.55
N LEU A 35 7.91 -1.63 -20.46
CA LEU A 35 8.85 -2.24 -19.51
C LEU A 35 9.71 -3.36 -20.13
N LYS A 36 9.25 -4.01 -21.20
CA LYS A 36 10.01 -5.03 -21.93
C LYS A 36 11.11 -4.45 -22.79
N LYS A 37 11.12 -3.13 -23.00
CA LYS A 37 12.11 -2.44 -23.82
C LYS A 37 13.31 -1.94 -23.00
N PRO A 38 14.46 -1.73 -23.66
CA PRO A 38 15.62 -1.11 -23.00
C PRO A 38 15.39 0.39 -22.83
N ILE A 39 14.66 0.78 -21.80
CA ILE A 39 14.43 2.17 -21.40
C ILE A 39 15.32 2.55 -20.22
N ILE A 40 15.72 3.82 -20.13
CA ILE A 40 16.54 4.36 -19.06
C ILE A 40 15.81 4.33 -17.71
N PHE A 41 16.54 4.35 -16.60
CA PHE A 41 16.01 4.21 -15.24
C PHE A 41 14.86 5.18 -14.91
N ASP A 42 15.01 6.46 -15.26
CA ASP A 42 13.99 7.48 -14.97
C ASP A 42 12.68 7.22 -15.74
N VAL A 43 12.78 6.78 -17.00
CA VAL A 43 11.60 6.39 -17.80
C VAL A 43 10.99 5.13 -17.25
N ARG A 44 11.79 4.14 -16.85
CA ARG A 44 11.33 2.90 -16.23
C ARG A 44 10.58 3.17 -14.94
N LYS A 45 11.14 4.02 -14.05
CA LYS A 45 10.48 4.45 -12.81
C LYS A 45 9.14 5.12 -13.10
N PHE A 46 9.11 6.02 -14.08
CA PHE A 46 7.88 6.67 -14.51
C PHE A 46 6.82 5.66 -14.98
N VAL A 47 7.20 4.68 -15.80
CA VAL A 47 6.29 3.64 -16.32
C VAL A 47 5.73 2.79 -15.17
N TYR A 48 6.58 2.38 -14.23
CA TYR A 48 6.14 1.66 -13.03
C TYR A 48 5.09 2.44 -12.24
N LEU A 49 5.34 3.73 -11.99
CA LEU A 49 4.41 4.56 -11.24
C LEU A 49 3.08 4.78 -11.98
N LYS A 50 3.11 4.91 -13.31
CA LYS A 50 1.88 5.00 -14.12
C LYS A 50 1.08 3.70 -14.12
N LEU A 51 1.73 2.55 -14.19
CA LEU A 51 1.07 1.25 -14.02
C LEU A 51 0.42 1.15 -12.63
N ALA A 52 1.16 1.54 -11.59
CA ALA A 52 0.64 1.51 -10.23
C ALA A 52 -0.63 2.38 -10.07
N GLU A 53 -0.63 3.59 -10.64
CA GLU A 53 -1.80 4.48 -10.64
C GLU A 53 -3.02 3.83 -11.31
N LEU A 54 -2.83 3.22 -12.48
CA LEU A 54 -3.92 2.57 -13.22
C LEU A 54 -4.47 1.34 -12.48
N TYR A 55 -3.60 0.52 -11.90
CA TYR A 55 -4.02 -0.64 -11.10
C TYR A 55 -4.71 -0.21 -9.79
N GLU A 56 -4.22 0.85 -9.12
CA GLU A 56 -4.83 1.38 -7.90
C GLU A 56 -6.24 1.93 -8.18
N ALA A 57 -6.44 2.68 -9.27
CA ALA A 57 -7.73 3.19 -9.69
C ALA A 57 -8.77 2.08 -9.93
N ARG A 58 -8.31 0.89 -10.31
CA ARG A 58 -9.14 -0.30 -10.52
C ARG A 58 -9.33 -1.16 -9.26
N GLY A 59 -8.78 -0.74 -8.12
CA GLY A 59 -8.81 -1.51 -6.88
C GLY A 59 -7.89 -2.74 -6.87
N MET A 60 -7.01 -2.89 -7.87
CA MET A 60 -6.04 -3.98 -8.00
C MET A 60 -4.78 -3.65 -7.19
N PHE A 61 -4.95 -3.60 -5.86
CA PHE A 61 -3.93 -3.10 -4.95
C PHE A 61 -2.65 -3.95 -4.92
N ASN A 62 -2.75 -5.26 -5.13
CA ASN A 62 -1.58 -6.13 -5.15
C ASN A 62 -0.70 -5.87 -6.38
N GLU A 63 -1.32 -5.73 -7.54
CA GLU A 63 -0.63 -5.42 -8.80
C GLU A 63 -0.02 -4.01 -8.73
N SER A 64 -0.77 -3.04 -8.20
CA SER A 64 -0.26 -1.71 -7.93
C SER A 64 0.97 -1.74 -7.02
N ALA A 65 0.92 -2.51 -5.92
CA ALA A 65 2.03 -2.66 -4.98
C ALA A 65 3.30 -3.20 -5.64
N LYS A 66 3.17 -4.22 -6.52
CA LYS A 66 4.32 -4.77 -7.26
C LYS A 66 5.02 -3.73 -8.13
N HIS A 67 4.24 -2.86 -8.77
CA HIS A 67 4.82 -1.81 -9.62
C HIS A 67 5.45 -0.68 -8.80
N VAL A 68 4.86 -0.30 -7.66
CA VAL A 68 5.49 0.68 -6.75
C VAL A 68 6.79 0.11 -6.16
N ASP A 69 6.81 -1.17 -5.76
CA ASP A 69 8.02 -1.85 -5.29
C ASP A 69 9.09 -1.88 -6.38
N GLY A 70 8.73 -2.21 -7.63
CA GLY A 70 9.64 -2.14 -8.77
C GLY A 70 10.24 -0.74 -8.99
N ALA A 71 9.45 0.31 -8.78
CA ALA A 71 9.96 1.68 -8.81
C ALA A 71 10.91 2.00 -7.65
N ALA A 72 10.64 1.45 -6.45
CA ALA A 72 11.50 1.61 -5.26
C ALA A 72 12.86 0.95 -5.47
N GLU A 73 12.89 -0.28 -6.00
CA GLU A 73 14.13 -1.04 -6.22
C GLU A 73 15.11 -0.33 -7.16
N ILE A 74 14.59 0.36 -8.18
CA ILE A 74 15.43 1.12 -9.12
C ILE A 74 15.69 2.58 -8.71
N SER A 75 15.08 3.05 -7.63
CA SER A 75 15.32 4.40 -7.12
C SER A 75 16.72 4.53 -6.53
N ILE A 76 17.36 5.69 -6.74
CA ILE A 76 18.74 5.91 -6.33
C ILE A 76 18.80 6.46 -4.90
N THR A 77 17.89 7.40 -4.56
CA THR A 77 17.94 8.07 -3.25
C THR A 77 17.24 7.28 -2.17
N PHE A 78 17.78 7.30 -0.95
CA PHE A 78 17.13 6.69 0.21
C PHE A 78 15.76 7.29 0.49
N ARG A 79 15.58 8.59 0.24
CA ARG A 79 14.31 9.26 0.43
C ARG A 79 13.23 8.72 -0.53
N ASP A 80 13.55 8.61 -1.82
CA ASP A 80 12.61 8.03 -2.80
C ASP A 80 12.24 6.59 -2.44
N LYS A 81 13.25 5.78 -2.07
CA LYS A 81 13.02 4.39 -1.64
C LYS A 81 12.08 4.33 -0.45
N MET A 82 12.35 5.13 0.58
CA MET A 82 11.54 5.19 1.78
C MET A 82 10.07 5.52 1.49
N GLU A 83 9.83 6.57 0.68
CA GLU A 83 8.49 7.00 0.30
C GLU A 83 7.76 5.91 -0.51
N LEU A 84 8.44 5.27 -1.46
CA LEU A 84 7.87 4.22 -2.30
C LEU A 84 7.60 2.94 -1.52
N TYR A 85 8.49 2.49 -0.63
CA TYR A 85 8.24 1.35 0.24
C TYR A 85 7.05 1.59 1.18
N MET A 86 6.89 2.80 1.71
CA MET A 86 5.71 3.17 2.50
C MET A 86 4.43 3.15 1.66
N ARG A 87 4.48 3.63 0.42
CA ARG A 87 3.34 3.53 -0.51
C ARG A 87 3.00 2.07 -0.81
N THR A 88 4.01 1.24 -1.06
CA THR A 88 3.83 -0.21 -1.27
C THR A 88 3.16 -0.86 -0.05
N ALA A 89 3.64 -0.55 1.16
CA ALA A 89 3.06 -1.05 2.39
C ALA A 89 1.58 -0.64 2.55
N LYS A 90 1.22 0.61 2.25
CA LYS A 90 -0.18 1.08 2.26
C LYS A 90 -1.06 0.28 1.30
N LEU A 91 -0.59 0.02 0.08
CA LEU A 91 -1.32 -0.75 -0.92
C LEU A 91 -1.53 -2.21 -0.48
N LEU A 92 -0.51 -2.82 0.12
CA LEU A 92 -0.58 -4.18 0.64
C LEU A 92 -1.55 -4.29 1.85
N ILE A 93 -1.62 -3.27 2.72
CA ILE A 93 -2.64 -3.20 3.78
C ILE A 93 -4.04 -3.12 3.15
N LYS A 94 -4.23 -2.31 2.11
CA LYS A 94 -5.51 -2.25 1.38
C LYS A 94 -5.88 -3.58 0.74
N HIS A 95 -4.90 -4.31 0.22
CA HIS A 95 -5.09 -5.66 -0.33
C HIS A 95 -5.40 -6.70 0.77
N GLY A 96 -4.83 -6.55 1.96
CA GLY A 96 -4.94 -7.50 3.07
C GLY A 96 -3.71 -8.40 3.25
N SER A 97 -2.62 -8.14 2.52
CA SER A 97 -1.32 -8.83 2.64
C SER A 97 -0.46 -8.17 3.72
N TYR A 98 -0.86 -8.33 4.98
CA TYR A 98 -0.23 -7.62 6.11
C TYR A 98 1.23 -8.02 6.34
N TYR A 99 1.59 -9.28 6.12
CA TYR A 99 2.98 -9.74 6.24
C TYR A 99 3.90 -9.05 5.23
N ASP A 100 3.46 -8.97 3.98
CA ASP A 100 4.22 -8.30 2.93
C ASP A 100 4.29 -6.79 3.19
N ALA A 101 3.21 -6.20 3.74
CA ALA A 101 3.20 -4.80 4.16
C ALA A 101 4.24 -4.53 5.27
N ASP A 102 4.35 -5.42 6.26
CA ASP A 102 5.36 -5.33 7.31
C ASP A 102 6.78 -5.40 6.72
N THR A 103 7.00 -6.28 5.75
CA THR A 103 8.30 -6.39 5.05
C THR A 103 8.67 -5.09 4.34
N GLN A 104 7.72 -4.46 3.66
CA GLN A 104 7.96 -3.19 2.98
C GLN A 104 8.17 -2.04 3.97
N PHE A 105 7.46 -2.05 5.09
CA PHE A 105 7.67 -1.09 6.17
C PHE A 105 9.08 -1.20 6.76
N GLU A 106 9.59 -2.42 7.01
CA GLU A 106 10.96 -2.63 7.46
C GLU A 106 11.99 -2.12 6.44
N LYS A 107 11.79 -2.36 5.14
CA LYS A 107 12.63 -1.77 4.09
C LYS A 107 12.63 -0.23 4.16
N ALA A 108 11.47 0.41 4.38
CA ALA A 108 11.37 1.86 4.54
C ALA A 108 12.17 2.35 5.75
N LEU A 109 12.11 1.63 6.89
CA LEU A 109 12.86 1.96 8.11
C LEU A 109 14.38 1.87 7.89
N THR A 110 14.88 0.96 7.03
CA THR A 110 16.31 0.89 6.72
C THR A 110 16.80 2.11 5.95
N CYS A 111 15.93 2.78 5.21
CA CYS A 111 16.24 3.99 4.44
C CYS A 111 16.11 5.29 5.27
N ALA A 112 15.58 5.23 6.48
CA ALA A 112 15.20 6.38 7.30
C ALA A 112 16.21 6.67 8.42
N ASN A 113 16.40 7.95 8.76
CA ASN A 113 17.10 8.37 9.97
C ASN A 113 16.20 8.21 11.22
N SER A 114 16.75 8.44 12.43
CA SER A 114 16.03 8.22 13.69
C SER A 114 14.72 9.02 13.80
N LYS A 115 14.72 10.28 13.36
CA LYS A 115 13.52 11.14 13.40
C LYS A 115 12.47 10.65 12.39
N GLU A 116 12.91 10.30 11.21
CA GLU A 116 12.03 9.77 10.15
C GLU A 116 11.42 8.43 10.56
N LYS A 117 12.18 7.55 11.24
CA LYS A 117 11.65 6.27 11.75
C LYS A 117 10.43 6.45 12.65
N GLU A 118 10.45 7.43 13.55
CA GLU A 118 9.30 7.69 14.43
C GLU A 118 8.09 8.20 13.61
N GLN A 119 8.35 9.07 12.63
CA GLN A 119 7.28 9.53 11.74
C GLN A 119 6.70 8.38 10.88
N LEU A 120 7.55 7.49 10.37
CA LEU A 120 7.11 6.32 9.60
C LEU A 120 6.24 5.37 10.43
N LYS A 121 6.62 5.10 11.70
CA LYS A 121 5.81 4.29 12.62
C LYS A 121 4.42 4.89 12.82
N LYS A 122 4.35 6.22 13.01
CA LYS A 122 3.08 6.93 13.14
C LYS A 122 2.23 6.78 11.88
N THR A 123 2.80 7.09 10.72
CA THR A 123 2.11 6.98 9.42
C THR A 123 1.67 5.54 9.13
N TYR A 124 2.48 4.55 9.48
CA TYR A 124 2.14 3.14 9.27
C TYR A 124 0.95 2.71 10.14
N LYS A 125 0.88 3.16 11.41
CA LYS A 125 -0.30 2.96 12.26
C LYS A 125 -1.55 3.60 11.66
N GLU A 126 -1.41 4.83 11.13
CA GLU A 126 -2.52 5.53 10.46
C GLU A 126 -3.09 4.72 9.28
N TYR A 127 -2.26 4.03 8.49
CA TYR A 127 -2.73 3.17 7.39
C TYR A 127 -3.62 2.02 7.87
N TYR A 128 -3.26 1.37 8.99
CA TYR A 128 -4.10 0.34 9.60
C TYR A 128 -5.41 0.92 10.13
N LEU A 129 -5.35 2.06 10.82
CA LEU A 129 -6.54 2.71 11.37
C LEU A 129 -7.50 3.18 10.26
N GLU A 130 -6.98 3.75 9.18
CA GLU A 130 -7.78 4.10 7.99
C GLU A 130 -8.48 2.86 7.44
N ARG A 131 -7.75 1.75 7.27
CA ARG A 131 -8.30 0.51 6.72
C ARG A 131 -9.35 -0.12 7.62
N ALA A 132 -9.14 -0.11 8.94
CA ALA A 132 -10.11 -0.61 9.89
C ALA A 132 -11.42 0.20 9.82
N LYS A 133 -11.33 1.54 9.84
CA LYS A 133 -12.48 2.44 9.71
C LYS A 133 -13.24 2.24 8.39
N GLU A 134 -12.53 2.01 7.28
CA GLU A 134 -13.13 1.70 6.00
C GLU A 134 -13.95 0.40 6.07
N PHE A 135 -13.42 -0.66 6.69
CA PHE A 135 -14.19 -1.88 6.88
C PHE A 135 -15.38 -1.71 7.83
N GLU A 136 -15.26 -0.89 8.87
CA GLU A 136 -16.38 -0.56 9.75
C GLU A 136 -17.50 0.16 8.99
N SER A 137 -17.16 1.15 8.16
CA SER A 137 -18.13 1.88 7.34
C SER A 137 -18.87 0.97 6.35
N LEU A 138 -18.17 -0.04 5.82
CA LEU A 138 -18.70 -1.07 4.92
C LEU A 138 -19.41 -2.21 5.68
N LYS A 139 -19.56 -2.12 7.02
CA LYS A 139 -20.13 -3.17 7.88
C LYS A 139 -19.42 -4.54 7.78
N LYS A 140 -18.15 -4.55 7.36
CA LYS A 140 -17.30 -5.75 7.28
C LYS A 140 -16.56 -5.97 8.60
N MET A 141 -17.31 -6.25 9.68
CA MET A 141 -16.80 -6.27 11.06
C MET A 141 -15.65 -7.26 11.26
N ASN A 142 -15.72 -8.47 10.70
CA ASN A 142 -14.64 -9.46 10.80
C ASN A 142 -13.33 -8.97 10.15
N ASN A 143 -13.44 -8.19 9.08
CA ASN A 143 -12.26 -7.62 8.43
C ASN A 143 -11.67 -6.48 9.26
N ALA A 144 -12.51 -5.62 9.84
CA ALA A 144 -12.06 -4.57 10.76
C ALA A 144 -11.33 -5.16 11.97
N ILE A 145 -11.90 -6.21 12.58
CA ILE A 145 -11.28 -6.97 13.69
C ILE A 145 -9.88 -7.43 13.29
N LYS A 146 -9.72 -8.12 12.16
CA LYS A 146 -8.41 -8.60 11.69
C LYS A 146 -7.38 -7.48 11.54
N VAL A 147 -7.80 -6.31 11.07
CA VAL A 147 -6.92 -5.15 10.91
C VAL A 147 -6.47 -4.62 12.27
N TYR A 148 -7.38 -4.46 13.24
CA TYR A 148 -7.04 -4.01 14.59
C TYR A 148 -6.16 -5.02 15.33
N GLU A 149 -6.49 -6.33 15.26
CA GLU A 149 -5.66 -7.39 15.83
C GLU A 149 -4.24 -7.32 15.29
N LYS A 150 -4.08 -7.15 13.96
CA LYS A 150 -2.77 -7.07 13.33
C LYS A 150 -2.01 -5.82 13.76
N LEU A 151 -2.68 -4.67 13.86
CA LEU A 151 -2.06 -3.44 14.36
C LEU A 151 -1.54 -3.62 15.79
N LEU A 152 -2.31 -4.25 16.67
CA LEU A 152 -1.93 -4.46 18.07
C LEU A 152 -0.76 -5.44 18.27
N MET A 153 -0.39 -6.23 17.25
CA MET A 153 0.79 -7.10 17.28
C MET A 153 2.11 -6.33 17.13
N HIS A 154 2.07 -5.10 16.63
CA HIS A 154 3.28 -4.32 16.43
C HIS A 154 3.82 -3.78 17.75
N ARG A 155 5.13 -3.99 18.00
CA ARG A 155 5.82 -3.57 19.23
C ARG A 155 5.89 -2.05 19.41
N PHE A 156 5.75 -1.29 18.35
CA PHE A 156 5.77 0.17 18.38
C PHE A 156 4.41 0.82 18.67
N VAL A 157 3.37 0.02 18.88
CA VAL A 157 2.08 0.51 19.38
C VAL A 157 2.17 0.61 20.90
N SER A 158 2.05 1.84 21.41
CA SER A 158 2.17 2.12 22.85
C SER A 158 0.97 1.58 23.64
N ASP A 159 1.12 1.48 24.96
CA ASP A 159 0.03 1.00 25.80
C ASP A 159 -1.12 2.02 25.88
N GLU A 160 -0.84 3.32 25.73
CA GLU A 160 -1.86 4.35 25.58
C GLU A 160 -2.68 4.15 24.31
N GLU A 161 -2.02 3.90 23.19
CA GLU A 161 -2.69 3.62 21.91
C GLU A 161 -3.51 2.31 21.97
N LYS A 162 -3.01 1.29 22.67
CA LYS A 162 -3.80 0.06 22.92
C LYS A 162 -5.06 0.33 23.72
N LYS A 163 -4.98 1.20 24.74
CA LYS A 163 -6.16 1.62 25.52
C LYS A 163 -7.21 2.33 24.67
N GLU A 164 -6.82 2.99 23.59
CA GLU A 164 -7.77 3.60 22.64
C GLU A 164 -8.36 2.60 21.63
N ILE A 165 -7.60 1.59 21.24
CA ILE A 165 -8.00 0.62 20.23
C ILE A 165 -8.83 -0.52 20.85
N ASN A 166 -8.44 -1.01 22.03
CA ASN A 166 -9.08 -2.15 22.67
C ASN A 166 -10.60 -1.99 22.88
N PRO A 167 -11.14 -0.84 23.33
CA PRO A 167 -12.58 -0.66 23.45
C PRO A 167 -13.32 -0.78 22.12
N LYS A 168 -12.74 -0.25 21.03
CA LYS A 168 -13.31 -0.36 19.69
C LYS A 168 -13.35 -1.81 19.24
N LEU A 169 -12.27 -2.55 19.47
CA LEU A 169 -12.16 -3.96 19.15
C LEU A 169 -13.12 -4.81 19.99
N ALA A 170 -13.29 -4.50 21.28
CA ALA A 170 -14.26 -5.17 22.15
C ALA A 170 -15.70 -5.00 21.63
N VAL A 171 -16.08 -3.78 21.22
CA VAL A 171 -17.40 -3.52 20.61
C VAL A 171 -17.58 -4.33 19.32
N LEU A 172 -16.55 -4.43 18.48
CA LEU A 172 -16.61 -5.21 17.24
C LEU A 172 -16.76 -6.70 17.53
N TYR A 173 -16.03 -7.24 18.51
CA TYR A 173 -16.17 -8.63 18.95
C TYR A 173 -17.59 -8.91 19.45
N GLY A 174 -18.17 -8.01 20.25
CA GLY A 174 -19.55 -8.13 20.70
C GLY A 174 -20.54 -8.21 19.53
N LYS A 175 -20.37 -7.35 18.51
CA LYS A 175 -21.24 -7.33 17.32
C LYS A 175 -21.16 -8.62 16.47
N VAL A 176 -20.05 -9.36 16.51
CA VAL A 176 -19.88 -10.62 15.77
C VAL A 176 -20.06 -11.86 16.66
N GLY A 177 -20.51 -11.68 17.90
CA GLY A 177 -20.79 -12.78 18.84
C GLY A 177 -19.55 -13.38 19.54
N LYS A 178 -18.39 -12.76 19.43
CA LYS A 178 -17.15 -13.16 20.11
C LYS A 178 -17.08 -12.57 21.54
N ILE A 179 -18.03 -13.01 22.39
CA ILE A 179 -18.23 -12.41 23.73
C ILE A 179 -17.03 -12.64 24.66
N ARG A 180 -16.37 -13.80 24.57
CA ARG A 180 -15.20 -14.12 25.41
C ARG A 180 -14.03 -13.19 25.11
N GLU A 181 -13.75 -12.95 23.85
CA GLU A 181 -12.68 -12.06 23.37
C GLU A 181 -12.98 -10.60 23.77
N ALA A 182 -14.24 -10.17 23.65
CA ALA A 182 -14.66 -8.85 24.12
C ALA A 182 -14.37 -8.65 25.62
N MET A 183 -14.82 -9.57 26.48
CA MET A 183 -14.60 -9.50 27.94
C MET A 183 -13.12 -9.54 28.35
N GLN A 184 -12.26 -10.19 27.56
CA GLN A 184 -10.82 -10.23 27.83
C GLN A 184 -10.14 -8.88 27.58
N LEU A 185 -10.63 -8.08 26.63
CA LEU A 185 -10.10 -6.75 26.33
C LEU A 185 -10.56 -5.70 27.34
N GLU A 186 -11.75 -5.84 27.91
CA GLU A 186 -12.27 -4.92 28.94
C GLU A 186 -11.53 -5.04 30.29
N LYS A 187 -10.82 -6.16 30.52
CA LYS A 187 -10.06 -6.42 31.76
C LYS A 187 -8.59 -5.97 31.69
N LYS A 188 -8.12 -5.51 30.54
CA LYS A 188 -6.75 -5.05 30.29
C LYS A 188 -6.68 -3.52 30.20
#